data_4d2562e9d7a0f8e5055e07eb0613933e
#
_entry.id   4d2562e9d7a0f8e5055e07eb0613933e
#
_cell.length_a   1.000
_cell.length_b   1.000
_cell.length_c   1.000
_cell.angle_alpha   90.00
_cell.angle_beta   90.00
_cell.angle_gamma   90.00
#
_symmetry.space_group_name_H-M   'P 1'
#
loop_
_entity.id
_entity.type
_entity.pdbx_description
1 polymer ?
#
loop_
_entity_poly.entity_id
_entity_poly.type
_entity_poly.pdbx_seq_one_letter_code
_entity_poly.pdbx_strand_id
1 'polypeptide(L)'
;MSKDVEEGNLVRRTFTNVVGRKVLAEMIILDELLFRFVENQGFRRFCNVFQPNFSIPSRFMVAKDVSQIYFEEKDKLRITLRGHRLCLPTNTWTSIQNFNYICLTYHFIDDDWKLYKRILNFCIVDNHRGKPLAKWLNLI
;
A
#
# COMPACT_ATOMS: atom_id res chain seq x y z
N MET A 1 37.19 -32.05 6.69
CA MET A 1 36.88 -30.65 6.30
C MET A 1 36.12 -30.72 4.99
N SER A 2 34.81 -30.86 5.08
CA SER A 2 33.91 -30.85 3.91
C SER A 2 33.38 -29.43 3.78
N LYS A 3 33.64 -28.80 2.64
CA LYS A 3 33.06 -27.54 2.25
C LYS A 3 31.69 -27.86 1.65
N ASP A 4 30.64 -27.54 2.36
CA ASP A 4 29.28 -27.49 1.84
C ASP A 4 29.20 -26.29 0.89
N VAL A 5 29.23 -26.61 -0.41
CA VAL A 5 28.91 -25.65 -1.47
C VAL A 5 27.39 -25.61 -1.53
N GLU A 6 26.76 -24.57 -0.97
CA GLU A 6 25.36 -24.28 -1.24
C GLU A 6 25.22 -23.96 -2.72
N GLU A 7 24.68 -24.91 -3.49
CA GLU A 7 24.18 -24.67 -4.85
C GLU A 7 23.04 -23.65 -4.77
N GLY A 8 23.35 -22.39 -5.02
CA GLY A 8 22.39 -21.34 -5.19
C GLY A 8 21.48 -21.65 -6.39
N ASN A 9 20.27 -22.08 -6.11
CA ASN A 9 19.26 -22.39 -7.11
C ASN A 9 18.88 -21.08 -7.83
N LEU A 10 19.47 -20.82 -8.99
CA LEU A 10 19.20 -19.65 -9.84
C LEU A 10 17.79 -19.78 -10.43
N VAL A 11 16.81 -19.24 -9.74
CA VAL A 11 15.43 -19.14 -10.24
C VAL A 11 15.39 -18.13 -11.40
N ARG A 12 15.30 -18.61 -12.63
CA ARG A 12 15.12 -17.76 -13.81
C ARG A 12 13.77 -17.07 -13.74
N ARG A 13 13.75 -15.81 -13.32
CA ARG A 13 12.54 -14.99 -13.36
C ARG A 13 12.34 -14.46 -14.78
N THR A 14 11.25 -14.88 -15.42
CA THR A 14 10.86 -14.35 -16.73
C THR A 14 10.21 -12.99 -16.54
N PHE A 15 10.74 -11.95 -17.20
CA PHE A 15 10.12 -10.64 -17.20
C PHE A 15 8.81 -10.66 -17.99
N THR A 16 7.76 -10.06 -17.42
CA THR A 16 6.53 -9.71 -18.13
C THR A 16 6.13 -8.29 -17.79
N ASN A 17 5.44 -7.61 -18.72
CA ASN A 17 4.95 -6.24 -18.46
C ASN A 17 4.01 -6.16 -17.25
N VAL A 18 3.26 -7.22 -16.97
CA VAL A 18 2.37 -7.30 -15.79
C VAL A 18 3.17 -7.28 -14.50
N VAL A 19 4.21 -8.12 -14.42
CA VAL A 19 5.11 -8.15 -13.26
C VAL A 19 5.85 -6.83 -13.10
N GLY A 20 6.37 -6.26 -14.21
CA GLY A 20 7.06 -4.98 -14.18
C GLY A 20 6.17 -3.83 -13.68
N ARG A 21 4.91 -3.77 -14.09
CA ARG A 21 3.94 -2.78 -13.62
C ARG A 21 3.61 -2.94 -12.14
N LYS A 22 3.43 -4.18 -11.68
CA LYS A 22 3.16 -4.46 -10.27
C LYS A 22 4.31 -4.00 -9.38
N VAL A 23 5.54 -4.37 -9.71
CA VAL A 23 6.74 -3.96 -8.96
C VAL A 23 6.93 -2.45 -9.00
N LEU A 24 6.64 -1.80 -10.12
CA LEU A 24 6.67 -0.34 -10.23
C LEU A 24 5.65 0.33 -9.31
N ALA A 25 4.42 -0.19 -9.24
CA ALA A 25 3.40 0.34 -8.34
C ALA A 25 3.80 0.13 -6.86
N GLU A 26 4.37 -1.03 -6.51
CA GLU A 26 4.91 -1.31 -5.19
C GLU A 26 6.05 -0.34 -4.82
N MET A 27 6.99 -0.07 -5.74
CA MET A 27 8.07 0.90 -5.54
C MET A 27 7.50 2.31 -5.26
N ILE A 28 6.50 2.74 -6.03
CA ILE A 28 5.87 4.06 -5.84
C ILE A 28 5.22 4.18 -4.47
N ILE A 29 4.61 3.09 -3.97
CA ILE A 29 4.02 3.05 -2.62
C ILE A 29 5.11 3.11 -1.54
N LEU A 30 6.14 2.28 -1.66
CA LEU A 30 7.20 2.13 -0.65
C LEU A 30 8.06 3.40 -0.52
N ASP A 31 8.35 4.04 -1.65
CA ASP A 31 9.20 5.23 -1.70
C ASP A 31 8.38 6.54 -1.69
N GLU A 32 7.06 6.45 -1.48
CA GLU A 32 6.13 7.60 -1.41
C GLU A 32 6.22 8.54 -2.62
N LEU A 33 6.45 7.98 -3.83
CA LEU A 33 6.67 8.74 -5.03
C LEU A 33 5.35 9.27 -5.63
N LEU A 34 5.43 10.42 -6.29
CA LEU A 34 4.31 10.93 -7.08
C LEU A 34 4.06 10.05 -8.31
N PHE A 35 2.81 9.83 -8.70
CA PHE A 35 2.46 9.03 -9.89
C PHE A 35 3.09 9.56 -11.18
N ARG A 36 3.34 10.88 -11.28
CA ARG A 36 4.05 11.46 -12.41
C ARG A 36 5.54 11.08 -12.49
N PHE A 37 6.10 10.45 -11.47
CA PHE A 37 7.50 9.99 -11.45
C PHE A 37 7.84 9.15 -12.69
N VAL A 38 6.91 8.33 -13.17
CA VAL A 38 7.09 7.48 -14.36
C VAL A 38 7.23 8.26 -15.68
N GLU A 39 6.91 9.55 -15.66
CA GLU A 39 7.06 10.46 -16.80
C GLU A 39 8.42 11.14 -16.82
N ASN A 40 9.21 11.03 -15.74
CA ASN A 40 10.53 11.63 -15.64
C ASN A 40 11.51 11.01 -16.64
N GLN A 41 12.25 11.87 -17.33
CA GLN A 41 13.19 11.48 -18.38
C GLN A 41 14.28 10.51 -17.88
N GLY A 42 14.82 10.77 -16.68
CA GLY A 42 15.82 9.89 -16.05
C GLY A 42 15.30 8.49 -15.80
N PHE A 43 14.10 8.36 -15.23
CA PHE A 43 13.46 7.08 -14.99
C PHE A 43 13.20 6.32 -16.30
N ARG A 44 12.66 7.00 -17.32
CA ARG A 44 12.40 6.39 -18.62
C ARG A 44 13.69 5.91 -19.29
N ARG A 45 14.76 6.72 -19.24
CA ARG A 45 16.07 6.33 -19.77
C ARG A 45 16.63 5.11 -19.03
N PHE A 46 16.53 5.08 -17.71
CA PHE A 46 16.95 3.94 -16.90
C PHE A 46 16.22 2.68 -17.32
N CYS A 47 14.89 2.70 -17.38
CA CYS A 47 14.09 1.53 -17.77
C CYS A 47 14.44 1.05 -19.19
N ASN A 48 14.61 1.96 -20.14
CA ASN A 48 14.94 1.60 -21.53
C ASN A 48 16.31 0.92 -21.68
N VAL A 49 17.27 1.24 -20.79
CA VAL A 49 18.59 0.60 -20.80
C VAL A 49 18.53 -0.78 -20.16
N PHE A 50 17.85 -0.89 -19.01
CA PHE A 50 17.84 -2.14 -18.24
C PHE A 50 16.83 -3.17 -18.74
N GLN A 51 15.68 -2.71 -19.23
CA GLN A 51 14.62 -3.56 -19.76
C GLN A 51 13.90 -2.89 -20.93
N PRO A 52 14.47 -2.98 -22.15
CA PRO A 52 13.90 -2.34 -23.34
C PRO A 52 12.48 -2.77 -23.69
N ASN A 53 12.11 -4.00 -23.28
CA ASN A 53 10.77 -4.56 -23.52
C ASN A 53 9.74 -4.10 -22.48
N PHE A 54 10.13 -3.28 -21.50
CA PHE A 54 9.19 -2.76 -20.53
C PHE A 54 8.40 -1.58 -21.11
N SER A 55 7.11 -1.78 -21.29
CA SER A 55 6.18 -0.71 -21.64
C SER A 55 5.86 0.12 -20.39
N ILE A 56 6.56 1.26 -20.24
CA ILE A 56 6.41 2.13 -19.08
C ILE A 56 4.99 2.71 -19.07
N PRO A 57 4.20 2.47 -17.99
CA PRO A 57 2.82 2.93 -17.90
C PRO A 57 2.75 4.47 -17.77
N SER A 58 1.60 5.04 -18.14
CA SER A 58 1.30 6.44 -17.83
C SER A 58 1.00 6.61 -16.33
N ARG A 59 1.08 7.85 -15.82
CA ARG A 59 0.70 8.17 -14.43
C ARG A 59 -0.72 7.72 -14.06
N PHE A 60 -1.66 7.76 -15.01
CA PHE A 60 -3.04 7.30 -14.78
C PHE A 60 -3.11 5.78 -14.62
N MET A 61 -2.33 5.06 -15.40
CA MET A 61 -2.25 3.61 -15.31
C MET A 61 -1.60 3.19 -13.98
N VAL A 62 -0.54 3.89 -13.55
CA VAL A 62 0.07 3.68 -12.23
C VAL A 62 -0.92 3.93 -11.11
N ALA A 63 -1.68 5.03 -11.15
CA ALA A 63 -2.71 5.31 -10.15
C ALA A 63 -3.75 4.18 -10.07
N LYS A 64 -4.14 3.61 -11.22
CA LYS A 64 -5.03 2.45 -11.28
C LYS A 64 -4.38 1.20 -10.65
N ASP A 65 -3.12 0.92 -10.96
CA ASP A 65 -2.39 -0.23 -10.41
C ASP A 65 -2.23 -0.12 -8.89
N VAL A 66 -1.90 1.08 -8.38
CA VAL A 66 -1.83 1.36 -6.93
C VAL A 66 -3.21 1.19 -6.27
N SER A 67 -4.28 1.66 -6.90
CA SER A 67 -5.64 1.45 -6.39
C SER A 67 -6.01 -0.03 -6.34
N GLN A 68 -5.59 -0.81 -7.32
CA GLN A 68 -5.83 -2.25 -7.33
C GLN A 68 -5.11 -2.93 -6.14
N ILE A 69 -3.84 -2.60 -5.89
CA ILE A 69 -3.09 -3.10 -4.72
C ILE A 69 -3.81 -2.72 -3.42
N TYR A 70 -4.30 -1.47 -3.31
CA TYR A 70 -5.05 -1.03 -2.14
C TYR A 70 -6.29 -1.89 -1.88
N PHE A 71 -7.09 -2.19 -2.90
CA PHE A 71 -8.29 -3.02 -2.74
C PHE A 71 -7.93 -4.46 -2.37
N GLU A 72 -6.90 -5.03 -2.97
CA GLU A 72 -6.42 -6.38 -2.64
C GLU A 72 -5.95 -6.47 -1.18
N GLU A 73 -5.17 -5.50 -0.71
CA GLU A 73 -4.71 -5.45 0.68
C GLU A 73 -5.87 -5.19 1.66
N LYS A 74 -6.84 -4.36 1.28
CA LYS A 74 -8.04 -4.13 2.06
C LYS A 74 -8.86 -5.41 2.26
N ASP A 75 -9.02 -6.22 1.21
CA ASP A 75 -9.78 -7.47 1.30
C ASP A 75 -9.02 -8.52 2.14
N LYS A 76 -7.70 -8.62 1.99
CA LYS A 76 -6.86 -9.46 2.87
C LYS A 76 -7.02 -9.04 4.34
N LEU A 77 -6.99 -7.74 4.60
CA LEU A 77 -7.16 -7.19 5.93
C LEU A 77 -8.52 -7.56 6.52
N ARG A 78 -9.60 -7.44 5.75
CA ARG A 78 -10.95 -7.84 6.18
C ARG A 78 -11.01 -9.31 6.60
N ILE A 79 -10.33 -10.18 5.86
CA ILE A 79 -10.26 -11.62 6.18
C ILE A 79 -9.49 -11.82 7.49
N THR A 80 -8.33 -11.18 7.63
CA THR A 80 -7.49 -11.29 8.84
C THR A 80 -8.21 -10.78 10.09
N LEU A 81 -9.03 -9.74 9.96
CA LEU A 81 -9.74 -9.14 11.11
C LEU A 81 -10.95 -9.97 11.58
N ARG A 82 -11.44 -10.91 10.78
CA ARG A 82 -12.57 -11.76 11.16
C ARG A 82 -12.17 -12.65 12.34
N GLY A 83 -12.95 -12.56 13.41
CA GLY A 83 -12.76 -13.40 14.61
C GLY A 83 -11.83 -12.83 15.67
N HIS A 84 -11.11 -11.73 15.40
CA HIS A 84 -10.30 -11.06 16.42
C HIS A 84 -11.06 -9.95 17.14
N ARG A 85 -10.72 -9.75 18.41
CA ARG A 85 -11.17 -8.58 19.16
C ARG A 85 -10.34 -7.38 18.75
N LEU A 86 -11.01 -6.34 18.26
CA LEU A 86 -10.38 -5.14 17.74
C LEU A 86 -10.52 -3.98 18.72
N CYS A 87 -9.45 -3.24 18.95
CA CYS A 87 -9.49 -1.93 19.55
C CYS A 87 -9.37 -0.90 18.42
N LEU A 88 -10.32 0.02 18.31
CA LEU A 88 -10.42 1.03 17.23
C LEU A 88 -10.20 2.45 17.77
N PRO A 89 -8.97 2.83 18.11
CA PRO A 89 -8.67 4.20 18.47
C PRO A 89 -8.84 5.13 17.26
N THR A 90 -9.40 6.30 17.54
CA THR A 90 -9.58 7.37 16.56
C THR A 90 -8.80 8.59 17.01
N ASN A 91 -8.06 9.19 16.08
CA ASN A 91 -7.40 10.47 16.28
C ASN A 91 -7.99 11.49 15.33
N THR A 92 -8.26 12.69 15.84
CA THR A 92 -8.76 13.80 15.05
C THR A 92 -7.84 14.99 15.23
N TRP A 93 -7.62 15.76 14.18
CA TRP A 93 -6.88 17.02 14.24
C TRP A 93 -7.34 17.98 13.15
N THR A 94 -7.01 19.23 13.32
CA THR A 94 -7.26 20.29 12.35
C THR A 94 -5.91 20.75 11.78
N SER A 95 -5.80 20.82 10.47
CA SER A 95 -4.60 21.36 9.80
C SER A 95 -4.54 22.88 9.92
N ILE A 96 -3.38 23.44 9.61
CA ILE A 96 -3.18 24.92 9.53
C ILE A 96 -4.13 25.55 8.52
N GLN A 97 -4.57 24.79 7.51
CA GLN A 97 -5.53 25.23 6.49
C GLN A 97 -7.01 25.05 6.92
N ASN A 98 -7.26 24.78 8.21
CA ASN A 98 -8.59 24.53 8.79
C ASN A 98 -9.34 23.31 8.21
N PHE A 99 -8.64 22.34 7.64
CA PHE A 99 -9.25 21.06 7.31
C PHE A 99 -9.23 20.14 8.53
N ASN A 100 -10.38 19.54 8.82
CA ASN A 100 -10.51 18.55 9.87
C ASN A 100 -10.22 17.17 9.32
N TYR A 101 -9.37 16.43 10.00
CA TYR A 101 -8.98 15.07 9.62
C TYR A 101 -9.36 14.08 10.70
N ILE A 102 -9.68 12.86 10.30
CA ILE A 102 -9.84 11.71 11.17
C ILE A 102 -8.96 10.58 10.69
N CYS A 103 -8.25 9.97 11.62
CA CYS A 103 -7.52 8.73 11.40
C CYS A 103 -8.17 7.63 12.24
N LEU A 104 -8.63 6.59 11.58
CA LEU A 104 -9.11 5.38 12.22
C LEU A 104 -7.99 4.34 12.18
N THR A 105 -7.53 3.96 13.34
CA THR A 105 -6.51 2.92 13.50
C THR A 105 -7.17 1.68 14.10
N TYR A 106 -6.65 0.49 13.84
CA TYR A 106 -7.00 -0.70 14.61
C TYR A 106 -5.78 -1.29 15.28
N HIS A 107 -6.01 -1.87 16.44
CA HIS A 107 -5.04 -2.68 17.14
C HIS A 107 -5.67 -4.04 17.43
N PHE A 108 -4.90 -5.11 17.21
CA PHE A 108 -5.29 -6.46 17.63
C PHE A 108 -4.04 -7.25 18.06
N ILE A 109 -4.28 -8.26 18.86
CA ILE A 109 -3.25 -9.20 19.30
C ILE A 109 -3.58 -10.52 18.60
N ASP A 110 -2.59 -11.11 17.93
CA ASP A 110 -2.75 -12.43 17.32
C ASP A 110 -2.61 -13.57 18.34
N ASP A 111 -2.73 -14.81 17.87
CA ASP A 111 -2.64 -16.00 18.72
C ASP A 111 -1.23 -16.20 19.32
N ASP A 112 -0.21 -15.59 18.73
CA ASP A 112 1.19 -15.56 19.20
C ASP A 112 1.48 -14.39 20.16
N TRP A 113 0.44 -13.71 20.65
CA TRP A 113 0.54 -12.53 21.53
C TRP A 113 1.28 -11.34 20.93
N LYS A 114 1.33 -11.23 19.61
CA LYS A 114 1.95 -10.10 18.92
C LYS A 114 0.93 -9.01 18.64
N LEU A 115 1.28 -7.78 19.07
CA LEU A 115 0.45 -6.60 18.85
C LEU A 115 0.64 -6.09 17.40
N TYR A 116 -0.47 -5.97 16.69
CA TYR A 116 -0.53 -5.34 15.37
C TYR A 116 -1.26 -4.01 15.43
N LYS A 117 -0.72 -3.04 14.70
CA LYS A 117 -1.30 -1.72 14.50
C LYS A 117 -1.35 -1.40 13.01
N ARG A 118 -2.51 -0.99 12.52
CA ARG A 118 -2.69 -0.55 11.12
C ARG A 118 -3.65 0.63 11.06
N ILE A 119 -3.47 1.48 10.07
CA ILE A 119 -4.41 2.56 9.74
C ILE A 119 -5.47 1.97 8.83
N LEU A 120 -6.73 2.03 9.22
CA LEU A 120 -7.88 1.59 8.42
C LEU A 120 -8.36 2.66 7.46
N ASN A 121 -8.38 3.89 7.95
CA ASN A 121 -8.85 5.02 7.17
C ASN A 121 -8.23 6.33 7.64
N PHE A 122 -8.02 7.21 6.68
CA PHE A 122 -7.53 8.55 6.88
C PHE A 122 -8.27 9.48 5.92
N CYS A 123 -9.10 10.36 6.44
CA CYS A 123 -9.93 11.21 5.59
C CYS A 123 -10.21 12.58 6.19
N ILE A 124 -10.62 13.49 5.33
CA ILE A 124 -11.15 14.80 5.71
C ILE A 124 -12.59 14.64 6.16
N VAL A 125 -12.96 15.31 7.23
CA VAL A 125 -14.32 15.34 7.77
C VAL A 125 -14.79 16.80 7.94
N ASP A 126 -16.07 17.04 7.74
CA ASP A 126 -16.62 18.40 7.83
C ASP A 126 -16.55 18.95 9.25
N ASN A 127 -16.67 18.09 10.26
CA ASN A 127 -16.55 18.46 11.67
C ASN A 127 -16.18 17.24 12.53
N HIS A 128 -15.76 17.50 13.78
CA HIS A 128 -15.41 16.47 14.77
C HIS A 128 -16.62 15.85 15.49
N ARG A 129 -17.86 16.10 15.03
CA ARG A 129 -19.07 15.53 15.66
C ARG A 129 -19.26 14.08 15.26
N GLY A 130 -19.70 13.21 16.19
CA GLY A 130 -19.70 11.75 16.09
C GLY A 130 -20.51 11.10 14.95
N LYS A 131 -21.37 11.85 14.22
CA LYS A 131 -22.13 11.29 13.08
C LYS A 131 -21.29 10.79 11.89
N PRO A 132 -20.16 11.43 11.52
CA PRO A 132 -19.28 10.91 10.48
C PRO A 132 -18.65 9.56 10.83
N LEU A 133 -18.31 9.33 12.10
CA LEU A 133 -17.66 8.09 12.56
C LEU A 133 -18.48 6.84 12.26
N ALA A 134 -19.79 6.88 12.53
CA ALA A 134 -20.69 5.72 12.28
C ALA A 134 -20.77 5.35 10.80
N LYS A 135 -20.70 6.33 9.89
CA LYS A 135 -20.69 6.10 8.45
C LYS A 135 -19.43 5.37 7.98
N TRP A 136 -18.30 5.61 8.64
CA TRP A 136 -17.01 5.01 8.26
C TRP A 136 -16.80 3.63 8.87
N LEU A 137 -17.38 3.35 10.04
CA LEU A 137 -17.38 2.02 10.65
C LEU A 137 -18.16 0.98 9.83
N ASN A 138 -19.17 1.41 9.08
CA ASN A 138 -19.96 0.52 8.19
C ASN A 138 -19.24 0.19 6.86
N LEU A 139 -18.07 0.75 6.60
CA LEU A 139 -17.27 0.50 5.39
C LEU A 139 -16.16 -0.55 5.61
N ILE A 140 -16.05 -1.09 6.82
CA ILE A 140 -15.13 -2.17 7.22
C ILE A 140 -15.91 -3.47 7.25
#